data_58b8ad19d1d71af0ea29c3dc79189402
#
_entry.id   58b8ad19d1d71af0ea29c3dc79189402
#
_cell.length_a   1.000
_cell.length_b   1.000
_cell.length_c   1.000
_cell.angle_alpha   90.00
_cell.angle_beta   90.00
_cell.angle_gamma   90.00
#
_symmetry.space_group_name_H-M   'P 1'
#
loop_
_entity.id
_entity.type
_entity.pdbx_description
1 polymer ?
#
loop_
_entity_poly.entity_id
_entity_poly.type
_entity_poly.pdbx_seq_one_letter_code
_entity_poly.pdbx_strand_id
1 'polypeptide(L)' 'MPKFHFDVRYDDEAWSEDEEEIDFASLEEARSEAIELMAGLTADNLREYRRLMIRVRNDQRAPLLTLTLSMKAEEQS' A
#
# COMPACT_ATOMS: atom_id res chain seq x y z
N MET A 1 5.51 11.09 -18.23
CA MET A 1 5.48 11.14 -16.77
C MET A 1 5.93 9.81 -16.21
N PRO A 2 6.55 9.80 -15.03
CA PRO A 2 6.94 8.54 -14.41
C PRO A 2 5.75 7.63 -14.16
N LYS A 3 5.99 6.33 -14.26
CA LYS A 3 4.96 5.32 -14.05
C LYS A 3 5.23 4.54 -12.79
N PHE A 4 4.18 4.23 -12.05
CA PHE A 4 4.27 3.57 -10.76
C PHE A 4 3.30 2.39 -10.68
N HIS A 5 3.68 1.41 -9.85
CA HIS A 5 2.85 0.26 -9.50
C HIS A 5 2.63 0.26 -8.00
N PHE A 6 1.43 -0.11 -7.58
CA PHE A 6 1.07 -0.21 -6.16
C PHE A 6 0.77 -1.66 -5.81
N ASP A 7 1.66 -2.29 -5.06
CA ASP A 7 1.46 -3.65 -4.60
C ASP A 7 0.89 -3.62 -3.19
N VAL A 8 0.07 -4.60 -2.87
CA VAL A 8 -0.60 -4.69 -1.57
C VAL A 8 -0.24 -5.99 -0.88
N ARG A 9 -0.08 -5.94 0.42
CA ARG A 9 0.18 -7.11 1.25
C ARG A 9 -0.60 -7.01 2.56
N TYR A 10 -1.29 -8.08 2.93
CA TYR A 10 -1.99 -8.20 4.20
C TYR A 10 -1.21 -9.15 5.09
N ASP A 11 -0.86 -8.70 6.32
CA ASP A 11 -0.10 -9.49 7.29
C ASP A 11 1.18 -10.07 6.66
N ASP A 12 1.36 -11.38 6.75
CA ASP A 12 2.53 -12.06 6.19
C ASP A 12 2.21 -12.80 4.90
N GLU A 13 1.07 -12.49 4.28
CA GLU A 13 0.70 -13.10 3.00
C GLU A 13 1.61 -12.61 1.88
N ALA A 14 1.58 -13.31 0.75
CA ALA A 14 2.36 -12.89 -0.40
C ALA A 14 1.89 -11.53 -0.93
N TRP A 15 2.79 -10.78 -1.54
CA TRP A 15 2.45 -9.52 -2.18
C TRP A 15 1.50 -9.75 -3.34
N SER A 16 0.42 -8.98 -3.37
CA SER A 16 -0.45 -8.89 -4.55
C SER A 16 0.13 -7.80 -5.43
N GLU A 17 0.82 -8.20 -6.49
CA GLU A 17 1.49 -7.24 -7.37
C GLU A 17 0.49 -6.62 -8.34
N ASP A 18 0.58 -5.30 -8.46
CA ASP A 18 -0.22 -4.54 -9.41
C ASP A 18 0.47 -4.56 -10.77
N GLU A 19 -0.24 -5.03 -11.79
CA GLU A 19 0.27 -5.07 -13.14
C GLU A 19 -0.04 -3.79 -13.93
N GLU A 20 -0.92 -2.94 -13.40
CA GLU A 20 -1.24 -1.67 -14.04
C GLU A 20 -0.18 -0.63 -13.74
N GLU A 21 0.09 0.22 -14.72
CA GLU A 21 0.98 1.35 -14.55
C GLU A 21 0.14 2.63 -14.48
N ILE A 22 0.44 3.44 -13.48
CA ILE A 22 -0.26 4.71 -13.29
C ILE A 22 0.77 5.84 -13.36
N ASP A 23 0.45 6.87 -14.14
CA ASP A 23 1.31 8.04 -14.31
C ASP A 23 1.09 9.04 -13.19
N PHE A 24 2.19 9.45 -12.55
CA PHE A 24 2.20 10.58 -11.62
C PHE A 24 3.39 11.46 -11.93
N ALA A 25 3.27 12.75 -11.62
CA ALA A 25 4.36 13.69 -11.89
C ALA A 25 5.59 13.43 -11.02
N SER A 26 5.40 12.84 -9.84
CA SER A 26 6.50 12.62 -8.89
C SER A 26 6.19 11.47 -7.95
N LEU A 27 7.21 11.01 -7.23
CA LEU A 27 7.03 10.01 -6.17
C LEU A 27 6.13 10.57 -5.04
N GLU A 28 6.20 11.88 -4.79
CA GLU A 28 5.37 12.49 -3.77
C GLU A 28 3.89 12.38 -4.10
N GLU A 29 3.51 12.58 -5.36
CA GLU A 29 2.13 12.38 -5.79
C GLU A 29 1.71 10.92 -5.70
N ALA A 30 2.59 10.01 -6.09
CA ALA A 30 2.35 8.58 -5.97
C ALA A 30 2.16 8.17 -4.50
N ARG A 31 2.94 8.76 -3.59
CA ARG A 31 2.83 8.52 -2.16
C ARG A 31 1.45 8.96 -1.64
N SER A 32 0.99 10.14 -2.07
CA SER A 32 -0.33 10.63 -1.67
C SER A 32 -1.44 9.69 -2.13
N GLU A 33 -1.35 9.17 -3.34
CA GLU A 33 -2.31 8.21 -3.86
C GLU A 33 -2.26 6.89 -3.09
N ALA A 34 -1.08 6.44 -2.71
CA ALA A 34 -0.91 5.24 -1.91
C ALA A 34 -1.56 5.38 -0.53
N ILE A 35 -1.48 6.58 0.07
CA ILE A 35 -2.12 6.85 1.36
C ILE A 35 -3.64 6.76 1.23
N GLU A 36 -4.21 7.32 0.17
CA GLU A 36 -5.65 7.24 -0.08
C GLU A 36 -6.10 5.80 -0.32
N LEU A 37 -5.34 5.05 -1.09
CA LEU A 37 -5.61 3.64 -1.32
C LEU A 37 -5.58 2.86 0.00
N MET A 38 -4.59 3.12 0.83
CA MET A 38 -4.45 2.47 2.13
C MET A 38 -5.66 2.78 3.03
N ALA A 39 -6.11 4.02 3.05
CA ALA A 39 -7.28 4.41 3.85
C ALA A 39 -8.54 3.65 3.42
N GLY A 40 -8.75 3.52 2.11
CA GLY A 40 -9.89 2.77 1.58
C GLY A 40 -9.83 1.28 1.92
N LEU A 41 -8.67 0.66 1.75
CA LEU A 41 -8.48 -0.75 2.05
C LEU A 41 -8.57 -1.04 3.55
N THR A 42 -8.14 -0.11 4.38
CA THR A 42 -8.20 -0.23 5.84
C THR A 42 -9.64 -0.41 6.32
N ALA A 43 -10.56 0.41 5.80
CA ALA A 43 -11.96 0.34 6.20
C ALA A 43 -12.58 -1.03 5.95
N ASP A 44 -12.14 -1.72 4.87
CA ASP A 44 -12.72 -2.99 4.46
C ASP A 44 -12.01 -4.21 5.06
N ASN A 45 -10.74 -4.10 5.39
CA ASN A 45 -9.89 -5.27 5.63
C ASN A 45 -9.33 -5.42 7.05
N LEU A 46 -9.32 -4.38 7.88
CA LEU A 46 -8.72 -4.48 9.22
C LEU A 46 -9.53 -5.30 10.23
N ARG A 47 -10.69 -5.79 9.84
CA ARG A 47 -11.41 -6.76 10.67
C ARG A 47 -10.76 -8.14 10.61
N GLU A 48 -10.17 -8.47 9.47
CA GLU A 48 -9.55 -9.78 9.24
C GLU A 48 -8.03 -9.73 9.37
N TYR A 49 -7.43 -8.58 9.07
CA TYR A 49 -5.98 -8.43 9.02
C TYR A 49 -5.54 -7.36 10.01
N ARG A 50 -4.35 -7.52 10.56
CA ARG A 50 -3.78 -6.58 11.53
C ARG A 50 -2.79 -5.62 10.91
N ARG A 51 -2.26 -5.93 9.73
CA ARG A 51 -1.26 -5.12 9.07
C ARG A 51 -1.56 -5.04 7.59
N LEU A 52 -1.47 -3.84 7.06
CA LEU A 52 -1.63 -3.57 5.64
C LEU A 52 -0.38 -2.85 5.16
N MET A 53 0.19 -3.31 4.07
CA MET A 53 1.36 -2.70 3.48
C MET A 53 1.07 -2.38 2.02
N ILE A 54 1.52 -1.20 1.57
CA ILE A 54 1.46 -0.81 0.17
C ILE A 54 2.88 -0.45 -0.25
N ARG A 55 3.35 -1.11 -1.31
CA ARG A 55 4.67 -0.88 -1.88
C ARG A 55 4.52 -0.16 -3.20
N VAL A 56 5.20 0.96 -3.35
CA VAL A 56 5.23 1.71 -4.60
C VAL A 56 6.50 1.34 -5.35
N ARG A 57 6.36 0.84 -6.57
CA ARG A 57 7.48 0.49 -7.46
C ARG A 57 7.47 1.40 -8.67
N ASN A 58 8.65 1.63 -9.25
CA ASN A 58 8.75 2.37 -10.52
C ASN A 58 8.47 1.44 -11.71
N ASP A 59 8.56 1.98 -12.92
CA ASP A 59 8.32 1.23 -14.16
C ASP A 59 9.38 0.15 -14.43
N GLN A 60 10.51 0.20 -13.74
CA GLN A 60 11.54 -0.83 -13.80
C GLN A 60 11.39 -1.85 -12.66
N ARG A 61 10.28 -1.79 -11.94
CA ARG A 61 9.93 -2.67 -10.83
C ARG A 61 10.84 -2.54 -9.60
N ALA A 62 11.58 -1.43 -9.52
CA ALA A 62 12.36 -1.15 -8.33
C ALA A 62 11.46 -0.57 -7.24
N PRO A 63 11.52 -1.09 -6.01
CA PRO A 63 10.74 -0.53 -4.91
C PRO A 63 11.27 0.85 -4.52
N LEU A 64 10.37 1.81 -4.39
CA LEU A 64 10.71 3.19 -4.05
C LEU A 64 10.25 3.57 -2.65
N LEU A 65 9.14 2.99 -2.21
CA LEU A 65 8.50 3.36 -0.96
C LEU A 65 7.62 2.22 -0.49
N THR A 66 7.61 1.96 0.81
CA THR A 66 6.65 1.04 1.42
C THR A 66 5.95 1.75 2.57
N LEU A 67 4.63 1.77 2.52
CA LEU A 67 3.80 2.28 3.60
C LEU A 67 3.28 1.10 4.41
N THR A 68 3.32 1.21 5.72
CA THR A 68 2.83 0.15 6.60
C THR A 68 1.85 0.75 7.59
N LEU A 69 0.68 0.13 7.70
CA LEU A 69 -0.31 0.45 8.72
C LEU A 69 -0.53 -0.79 9.57
N SER A 70 -0.36 -0.66 10.87
CA SER A 70 -0.59 -1.75 11.81
C SER A 70 -1.67 -1.37 12.80
N MET A 71 -2.53 -2.33 13.13
CA MET A 71 -3.55 -2.13 14.15
C MET A 71 -3.28 -3.03 15.34
N LYS A 72 -3.37 -2.46 16.52
CA LYS A 72 -3.29 -3.20 17.76
C LYS A 72 -4.49 -2.86 18.62
N ALA A 73 -5.23 -3.87 19.04
CA ALA A 73 -6.36 -3.69 19.94
C ALA A 73 -5.99 -4.24 21.31
N GLU A 74 -6.25 -3.46 22.35
CA GLU A 74 -6.04 -3.89 23.73
C GLU A 74 -7.37 -3.78 24.45
N GLU A 75 -7.85 -4.92 24.96
CA GLU A 75 -9.06 -4.92 25.76
C GLU A 75 -8.73 -4.52 27.20
N GLN A 76 -9.55 -3.63 27.73
CA GLN A 76 -9.44 -3.18 29.11
C GLN A 76 -10.41 -3.98 29.97
N SER A 77 -9.92 -4.51 31.05
CA SER A 77 -10.73 -5.28 32.00
C SER A 77 -11.12 -4.45 33.22
#